data_4943916e9ece27f28c2e087d7312526d
#
_entry.id   4943916e9ece27f28c2e087d7312526d
#
_cell.length_a   1.000
_cell.length_b   1.000
_cell.length_c   1.000
_cell.angle_alpha   90.00
_cell.angle_beta   90.00
_cell.angle_gamma   90.00
#
_symmetry.space_group_name_H-M   'P 1'
#
loop_
_entity.id
_entity.type
_entity.pdbx_description
1 polymer ?
#
loop_
_entity_poly.entity_id
_entity_poly.type
_entity_poly.pdbx_seq_one_letter_code
_entity_poly.pdbx_strand_id
1 'polypeptide(L)'
;MEYMVDRRGIPMDVLTRMKIEERLEFLPQTGKEEACICFPYLEDGVMKNMKFRDAAKHFKMVKGAELIPWNIDAIKGKEKCYITEGEIDALSLIAAGLEEVVSVPNGAGGANLQWLDRFVESHFDDKAEIILAMDTDKRGVELRDELVRRLGVDRCKVVAWGEGCKDANEYLLKYDLPRLRQQVEQAAEIPLE
;
A
#
# COMPACT_ATOMS: atom_id res chain seq x y z
N MET A 1 4.12 -6.95 17.46
CA MET A 1 4.11 -7.76 16.20
C MET A 1 3.00 -8.80 16.15
N GLU A 2 2.55 -9.30 17.28
CA GLU A 2 1.41 -10.24 17.43
C GLU A 2 0.14 -9.76 16.69
N TYR A 3 -0.18 -8.46 16.79
CA TYR A 3 -1.29 -7.86 16.05
C TYR A 3 -1.20 -8.07 14.52
N MET A 4 0.00 -7.92 13.94
CA MET A 4 0.19 -8.09 12.49
C MET A 4 0.06 -9.55 12.07
N VAL A 5 0.54 -10.48 12.88
CA VAL A 5 0.43 -11.92 12.61
C VAL A 5 -1.00 -12.40 12.87
N ASP A 6 -1.52 -12.21 14.08
CA ASP A 6 -2.75 -12.88 14.53
C ASP A 6 -4.02 -12.18 14.05
N ARG A 7 -3.97 -10.83 13.88
CA ARG A 7 -5.15 -10.04 13.48
C ARG A 7 -5.12 -9.59 12.03
N ARG A 8 -3.94 -9.55 11.41
CA ARG A 8 -3.79 -9.13 10.01
C ARG A 8 -3.36 -10.27 9.09
N GLY A 9 -3.00 -11.42 9.64
CA GLY A 9 -2.62 -12.60 8.86
C GLY A 9 -1.31 -12.45 8.08
N ILE A 10 -0.46 -11.49 8.47
CA ILE A 10 0.82 -11.25 7.78
C ILE A 10 1.89 -12.14 8.41
N PRO A 11 2.55 -13.04 7.65
CA PRO A 11 3.59 -13.91 8.17
C PRO A 11 4.77 -13.14 8.76
N MET A 12 5.36 -13.67 9.83
CA MET A 12 6.47 -13.02 10.55
C MET A 12 7.71 -12.82 9.68
N ASP A 13 8.01 -13.74 8.77
CA ASP A 13 9.12 -13.63 7.83
C ASP A 13 8.94 -12.45 6.87
N VAL A 14 7.71 -12.20 6.40
CA VAL A 14 7.38 -11.01 5.60
C VAL A 14 7.62 -9.73 6.40
N LEU A 15 7.13 -9.68 7.65
CA LEU A 15 7.31 -8.52 8.52
C LEU A 15 8.80 -8.23 8.77
N THR A 16 9.59 -9.28 9.03
CA THR A 16 11.04 -9.17 9.25
C THR A 16 11.75 -8.66 8.00
N ARG A 17 11.46 -9.25 6.84
CA ARG A 17 12.03 -8.86 5.55
C ARG A 17 11.71 -7.42 5.19
N MET A 18 10.48 -6.98 5.46
CA MET A 18 10.01 -5.62 5.20
C MET A 18 10.41 -4.63 6.31
N LYS A 19 11.19 -5.07 7.31
CA LYS A 19 11.66 -4.25 8.44
C LYS A 19 10.52 -3.59 9.24
N ILE A 20 9.36 -4.27 9.29
CA ILE A 20 8.25 -3.84 10.12
C ILE A 20 8.57 -4.17 11.57
N GLU A 21 8.45 -3.20 12.45
CA GLU A 21 8.74 -3.35 13.87
C GLU A 21 7.72 -2.65 14.76
N GLU A 22 7.82 -2.87 16.04
CA GLU A 22 6.94 -2.28 17.04
C GLU A 22 7.78 -1.41 18.00
N ARG A 23 7.34 -0.18 18.23
CA ARG A 23 8.01 0.77 19.14
C ARG A 23 6.98 1.54 19.96
N LEU A 24 7.41 2.02 21.13
CA LEU A 24 6.70 3.09 21.84
C LEU A 24 7.00 4.42 21.16
N GLU A 25 5.95 5.16 20.82
CA GLU A 25 6.08 6.41 20.09
C GLU A 25 5.03 7.43 20.56
N PHE A 26 5.45 8.68 20.80
CA PHE A 26 4.53 9.73 21.18
C PHE A 26 3.60 10.09 20.02
N LEU A 27 2.29 10.00 20.27
CA LEU A 27 1.27 10.36 19.30
C LEU A 27 0.57 11.66 19.72
N PRO A 28 0.62 12.73 18.93
CA PRO A 28 -0.06 13.99 19.23
C PRO A 28 -1.57 13.85 19.43
N GLN A 29 -2.20 12.88 18.75
CA GLN A 29 -3.64 12.62 18.85
C GLN A 29 -4.08 12.13 20.23
N THR A 30 -3.22 11.38 20.92
CA THR A 30 -3.51 10.84 22.26
C THR A 30 -2.79 11.60 23.36
N GLY A 31 -1.77 12.40 23.04
CA GLY A 31 -0.97 13.17 23.97
C GLY A 31 -0.02 12.31 24.83
N LYS A 32 0.25 11.05 24.47
CA LYS A 32 1.10 10.12 25.22
C LYS A 32 1.85 9.17 24.28
N GLU A 33 2.75 8.36 24.87
CA GLU A 33 3.41 7.26 24.16
C GLU A 33 2.44 6.08 24.00
N GLU A 34 2.37 5.56 22.77
CA GLU A 34 1.57 4.40 22.39
C GLU A 34 2.46 3.36 21.71
N ALA A 35 2.10 2.08 21.84
CA ALA A 35 2.71 1.02 21.05
C ALA A 35 2.28 1.17 19.59
N CYS A 36 3.24 1.44 18.71
CA CYS A 36 3.01 1.68 17.30
C CYS A 36 3.70 0.64 16.42
N ILE A 37 3.01 0.20 15.39
CA ILE A 37 3.64 -0.47 14.25
C ILE A 37 4.35 0.58 13.43
N CYS A 38 5.61 0.29 13.06
CA CYS A 38 6.50 1.18 12.33
C CYS A 38 6.70 0.67 10.90
N PHE A 39 6.39 1.52 9.92
CA PHE A 39 6.57 1.24 8.50
C PHE A 39 7.69 2.12 7.97
N PRO A 40 8.88 1.54 7.64
CA PRO A 40 9.98 2.31 7.07
C PRO A 40 9.73 2.61 5.59
N TYR A 41 9.95 3.85 5.19
CA TYR A 41 9.89 4.31 3.80
C TYR A 41 11.31 4.48 3.28
N LEU A 42 11.68 3.64 2.33
CA LEU A 42 13.03 3.57 1.76
C LEU A 42 13.00 3.98 0.28
N GLU A 43 14.03 4.66 -0.16
CA GLU A 43 14.32 4.97 -1.56
C GLU A 43 15.82 4.74 -1.80
N ASP A 44 16.15 3.92 -2.78
CA ASP A 44 17.51 3.44 -3.05
C ASP A 44 18.20 2.86 -1.79
N GLY A 45 17.41 2.13 -0.98
CA GLY A 45 17.85 1.53 0.28
C GLY A 45 18.04 2.51 1.45
N VAL A 46 17.87 3.82 1.22
CA VAL A 46 18.02 4.86 2.24
C VAL A 46 16.67 5.21 2.86
N MET A 47 16.61 5.25 4.19
CA MET A 47 15.39 5.64 4.91
C MET A 47 15.07 7.13 4.68
N LYS A 48 13.92 7.41 4.09
CA LYS A 48 13.42 8.76 3.81
C LYS A 48 12.35 9.20 4.80
N ASN A 49 11.56 8.24 5.31
CA ASN A 49 10.49 8.51 6.25
C ASN A 49 10.19 7.28 7.10
N MET A 50 9.40 7.47 8.15
CA MET A 50 8.85 6.40 8.98
C MET A 50 7.41 6.77 9.33
N LYS A 51 6.50 5.82 9.11
CA LYS A 51 5.10 5.95 9.56
C LYS A 51 4.89 5.11 10.81
N PHE A 52 4.25 5.69 11.79
CA PHE A 52 3.90 5.07 13.06
C PHE A 52 2.38 4.97 13.15
N ARG A 53 1.87 3.80 13.52
CA ARG A 53 0.43 3.54 13.62
C ARG A 53 0.12 2.75 14.87
N ASP A 54 -0.77 3.28 15.73
CA ASP A 54 -1.26 2.58 16.93
C ASP A 54 -2.45 1.63 16.62
N ALA A 55 -2.91 0.93 17.65
CA ALA A 55 -4.05 0.02 17.57
C ALA A 55 -5.38 0.75 17.28
N ALA A 56 -5.51 2.00 17.67
CA ALA A 56 -6.70 2.82 17.43
C ALA A 56 -6.73 3.49 16.04
N LYS A 57 -5.74 3.18 15.21
CA LYS A 57 -5.55 3.73 13.85
C LYS A 57 -5.15 5.21 13.82
N HIS A 58 -4.64 5.76 14.92
CA HIS A 58 -3.92 7.02 14.84
C HIS A 58 -2.57 6.78 14.18
N PHE A 59 -2.12 7.73 13.39
CA PHE A 59 -0.82 7.63 12.72
C PHE A 59 -0.12 8.98 12.66
N LYS A 60 1.19 8.92 12.59
CA LYS A 60 2.04 10.07 12.27
C LYS A 60 3.19 9.63 11.38
N MET A 61 3.78 10.58 10.68
CA MET A 61 5.04 10.44 9.98
C MET A 61 6.10 11.35 10.62
N VAL A 62 7.36 11.13 10.29
CA VAL A 62 8.44 12.01 10.75
C VAL A 62 8.23 13.41 10.18
N LYS A 63 8.19 14.42 11.06
CA LYS A 63 7.92 15.81 10.66
C LYS A 63 9.01 16.32 9.71
N GLY A 64 8.59 16.86 8.56
CA GLY A 64 9.51 17.40 7.55
C GLY A 64 10.21 16.36 6.69
N ALA A 65 9.96 15.06 6.90
CA ALA A 65 10.48 14.02 6.03
C ALA A 65 9.77 14.00 4.67
N GLU A 66 10.47 13.44 3.67
CA GLU A 66 9.93 13.32 2.32
C GLU A 66 8.70 12.42 2.27
N LEU A 67 7.72 12.79 1.46
CA LEU A 67 6.55 11.98 1.20
C LEU A 67 6.79 11.15 -0.06
N ILE A 68 7.06 9.86 0.13
CA ILE A 68 7.32 8.90 -0.95
C ILE A 68 6.37 7.71 -0.83
N PRO A 69 6.10 6.94 -1.91
CA PRO A 69 5.37 5.68 -1.79
C PRO A 69 6.13 4.69 -0.89
N TRP A 70 5.39 3.96 -0.08
CA TRP A 70 5.99 2.86 0.68
C TRP A 70 6.45 1.75 -0.27
N ASN A 71 7.64 1.22 -0.02
CA ASN A 71 8.27 0.15 -0.81
C ASN A 71 8.55 0.54 -2.28
N ILE A 72 8.85 1.80 -2.56
CA ILE A 72 9.04 2.31 -3.93
C ILE A 72 10.15 1.59 -4.69
N ASP A 73 11.20 1.14 -4.01
CA ASP A 73 12.33 0.43 -4.62
C ASP A 73 11.91 -0.89 -5.31
N ALA A 74 10.81 -1.51 -4.84
CA ALA A 74 10.36 -2.81 -5.35
C ALA A 74 9.88 -2.77 -6.81
N ILE A 75 9.46 -1.61 -7.29
CA ILE A 75 8.92 -1.47 -8.66
C ILE A 75 9.92 -0.90 -9.67
N LYS A 76 11.11 -0.50 -9.22
CA LYS A 76 12.13 0.10 -10.09
C LYS A 76 12.61 -0.90 -11.15
N GLY A 77 12.50 -0.54 -12.43
CA GLY A 77 12.90 -1.39 -13.56
C GLY A 77 12.05 -2.64 -13.76
N LYS A 78 10.83 -2.67 -13.23
CA LYS A 78 9.87 -3.76 -13.44
C LYS A 78 8.80 -3.33 -14.45
N GLU A 79 8.38 -4.26 -15.33
CA GLU A 79 7.33 -3.98 -16.31
C GLU A 79 5.92 -3.93 -15.72
N LYS A 80 5.72 -4.52 -14.53
CA LYS A 80 4.46 -4.60 -13.81
C LYS A 80 4.61 -4.10 -12.38
N CYS A 81 3.56 -3.46 -11.85
CA CYS A 81 3.49 -3.15 -10.45
C CYS A 81 2.05 -3.19 -9.90
N TYR A 82 1.95 -3.22 -8.58
CA TYR A 82 0.70 -3.18 -7.84
C TYR A 82 0.70 -1.95 -6.95
N ILE A 83 -0.42 -1.25 -6.87
CA ILE A 83 -0.59 -0.07 -6.00
C ILE A 83 -1.74 -0.35 -5.04
N THR A 84 -1.50 -0.20 -3.75
CA THR A 84 -2.51 -0.29 -2.67
C THR A 84 -2.70 1.05 -1.98
N GLU A 85 -3.80 1.21 -1.25
CA GLU A 85 -4.05 2.41 -0.46
C GLU A 85 -3.21 2.42 0.83
N GLY A 86 -3.04 1.28 1.50
CA GLY A 86 -2.35 1.16 2.78
C GLY A 86 -1.22 0.14 2.79
N GLU A 87 -0.31 0.32 3.76
CA GLU A 87 0.86 -0.57 3.93
C GLU A 87 0.47 -1.99 4.32
N ILE A 88 -0.63 -2.16 5.07
CA ILE A 88 -1.11 -3.50 5.48
C ILE A 88 -1.65 -4.26 4.26
N ASP A 89 -2.30 -3.57 3.33
CA ASP A 89 -2.75 -4.16 2.07
C ASP A 89 -1.56 -4.54 1.20
N ALA A 90 -0.56 -3.66 1.10
CA ALA A 90 0.69 -3.97 0.41
C ALA A 90 1.38 -5.20 1.01
N LEU A 91 1.48 -5.29 2.34
CA LEU A 91 2.04 -6.46 3.03
C LEU A 91 1.22 -7.73 2.76
N SER A 92 -0.11 -7.62 2.63
CA SER A 92 -0.98 -8.75 2.28
C SER A 92 -0.67 -9.28 0.88
N LEU A 93 -0.46 -8.40 -0.10
CA LEU A 93 -0.06 -8.79 -1.45
C LEU A 93 1.34 -9.41 -1.46
N ILE A 94 2.30 -8.80 -0.75
CA ILE A 94 3.67 -9.34 -0.61
C ILE A 94 3.64 -10.74 0.02
N ALA A 95 2.83 -10.95 1.06
CA ALA A 95 2.63 -12.26 1.68
C ALA A 95 2.05 -13.29 0.70
N ALA A 96 1.22 -12.85 -0.25
CA ALA A 96 0.69 -13.69 -1.33
C ALA A 96 1.69 -13.93 -2.47
N GLY A 97 2.93 -13.43 -2.36
CA GLY A 97 4.00 -13.62 -3.35
C GLY A 97 3.95 -12.62 -4.52
N LEU A 98 3.29 -11.48 -4.34
CA LEU A 98 3.30 -10.36 -5.28
C LEU A 98 4.28 -9.31 -4.73
N GLU A 99 5.49 -9.26 -5.26
CA GLU A 99 6.59 -8.48 -4.64
C GLU A 99 6.66 -7.02 -5.13
N GLU A 100 6.23 -6.74 -6.36
CA GLU A 100 6.30 -5.42 -6.99
C GLU A 100 5.16 -4.52 -6.52
N VAL A 101 5.01 -4.37 -5.22
CA VAL A 101 3.90 -3.64 -4.57
C VAL A 101 4.39 -2.35 -3.94
N VAL A 102 3.65 -1.29 -4.15
CA VAL A 102 3.79 -0.01 -3.43
C VAL A 102 2.47 0.37 -2.77
N SER A 103 2.52 1.13 -1.68
CA SER A 103 1.32 1.82 -1.18
C SER A 103 1.47 3.33 -1.25
N VAL A 104 0.33 4.02 -1.41
CA VAL A 104 0.32 5.47 -1.37
C VAL A 104 0.69 5.97 0.04
N PRO A 105 1.47 7.07 0.17
CA PRO A 105 2.04 7.43 1.47
C PRO A 105 1.01 7.90 2.51
N ASN A 106 -0.08 8.53 2.09
CA ASN A 106 -1.09 9.12 2.97
C ASN A 106 -2.49 8.50 2.84
N GLY A 107 -2.59 7.32 2.21
CA GLY A 107 -3.89 6.75 1.87
C GLY A 107 -4.71 7.67 0.96
N ALA A 108 -6.01 7.43 0.86
CA ALA A 108 -6.94 8.26 0.07
C ALA A 108 -7.30 9.61 0.73
N GLY A 109 -6.64 9.99 1.81
CA GLY A 109 -7.00 11.17 2.63
C GLY A 109 -6.69 12.54 2.05
N GLY A 110 -6.34 12.65 0.79
CA GLY A 110 -6.15 13.93 0.11
C GLY A 110 -5.81 13.72 -1.35
N ALA A 111 -6.47 14.44 -2.23
CA ALA A 111 -6.24 14.43 -3.68
C ALA A 111 -4.84 14.96 -4.08
N ASN A 112 -3.93 15.12 -3.13
CA ASN A 112 -2.60 15.63 -3.40
C ASN A 112 -1.65 14.49 -3.76
N LEU A 113 -1.69 14.07 -5.03
CA LEU A 113 -0.74 13.12 -5.61
C LEU A 113 0.57 13.80 -6.08
N GLN A 114 0.98 14.93 -5.47
CA GLN A 114 2.24 15.61 -5.83
C GLN A 114 3.46 14.70 -5.66
N TRP A 115 3.40 13.77 -4.70
CA TRP A 115 4.45 12.76 -4.55
C TRP A 115 4.61 11.90 -5.81
N LEU A 116 3.53 11.64 -6.55
CA LEU A 116 3.55 10.84 -7.76
C LEU A 116 4.37 11.51 -8.87
N ASP A 117 4.26 12.83 -9.03
CA ASP A 117 4.94 13.58 -10.07
C ASP A 117 6.47 13.36 -10.06
N ARG A 118 7.04 13.16 -8.86
CA ARG A 118 8.46 12.85 -8.69
C ARG A 118 8.84 11.46 -9.22
N PHE A 119 7.92 10.51 -9.18
CA PHE A 119 8.19 9.09 -9.48
C PHE A 119 7.64 8.63 -10.83
N VAL A 120 6.81 9.42 -11.51
CA VAL A 120 6.22 9.03 -12.81
C VAL A 120 7.31 8.59 -13.77
N GLU A 121 8.22 9.50 -14.12
CA GLU A 121 9.28 9.25 -15.13
C GLU A 121 10.23 8.12 -14.71
N SER A 122 10.59 8.04 -13.44
CA SER A 122 11.63 7.12 -12.97
C SER A 122 11.13 5.74 -12.56
N HIS A 123 9.84 5.59 -12.22
CA HIS A 123 9.31 4.36 -11.63
C HIS A 123 8.00 3.87 -12.28
N PHE A 124 7.25 4.73 -12.97
CA PHE A 124 5.95 4.35 -13.53
C PHE A 124 5.87 4.39 -15.05
N ASP A 125 6.70 5.19 -15.73
CA ASP A 125 6.63 5.30 -17.20
C ASP A 125 7.06 4.02 -17.93
N ASP A 126 7.93 3.21 -17.32
CA ASP A 126 8.38 1.93 -17.86
C ASP A 126 7.38 0.76 -17.62
N LYS A 127 6.25 1.02 -16.95
CA LYS A 127 5.26 -0.03 -16.65
C LYS A 127 4.37 -0.32 -17.85
N ALA A 128 4.36 -1.58 -18.26
CA ALA A 128 3.38 -2.10 -19.22
C ALA A 128 2.02 -2.38 -18.54
N GLU A 129 2.03 -2.71 -17.25
CA GLU A 129 0.83 -3.04 -16.49
C GLU A 129 0.90 -2.51 -15.05
N ILE A 130 -0.16 -1.78 -14.66
CA ILE A 130 -0.32 -1.23 -13.31
C ILE A 130 -1.62 -1.75 -12.72
N ILE A 131 -1.54 -2.54 -11.65
CA ILE A 131 -2.72 -3.11 -10.99
C ILE A 131 -3.06 -2.29 -9.77
N LEU A 132 -4.25 -1.72 -9.76
CA LEU A 132 -4.79 -0.89 -8.69
C LEU A 132 -5.64 -1.75 -7.75
N ALA A 133 -5.11 -2.01 -6.56
CA ALA A 133 -5.73 -2.79 -5.50
C ALA A 133 -6.21 -1.84 -4.38
N MET A 134 -7.12 -0.92 -4.73
CA MET A 134 -7.62 0.13 -3.85
C MET A 134 -8.80 -0.35 -3.00
N ASP A 135 -9.10 0.39 -1.93
CA ASP A 135 -10.31 0.20 -1.14
C ASP A 135 -11.56 0.48 -1.99
N THR A 136 -12.66 -0.21 -1.67
CA THR A 136 -13.94 -0.03 -2.39
C THR A 136 -14.79 1.12 -1.84
N ASP A 137 -14.33 1.80 -0.80
CA ASP A 137 -15.05 2.96 -0.29
C ASP A 137 -14.91 4.17 -1.24
N LYS A 138 -15.69 5.22 -0.97
CA LYS A 138 -15.73 6.42 -1.82
C LYS A 138 -14.33 7.03 -2.04
N ARG A 139 -13.51 7.07 -0.99
CA ARG A 139 -12.16 7.67 -1.06
C ARG A 139 -11.20 6.81 -1.87
N GLY A 140 -11.25 5.49 -1.69
CA GLY A 140 -10.47 4.55 -2.48
C GLY A 140 -10.81 4.62 -3.96
N VAL A 141 -12.12 4.75 -4.30
CA VAL A 141 -12.58 4.95 -5.69
C VAL A 141 -12.07 6.28 -6.26
N GLU A 142 -12.18 7.38 -5.54
CA GLU A 142 -11.65 8.68 -5.98
C GLU A 142 -10.13 8.64 -6.20
N LEU A 143 -9.38 7.99 -5.31
CA LEU A 143 -7.94 7.81 -5.46
C LEU A 143 -7.60 6.95 -6.68
N ARG A 144 -8.31 5.84 -6.88
CA ARG A 144 -8.18 4.97 -8.05
C ARG A 144 -8.34 5.76 -9.35
N ASP A 145 -9.42 6.51 -9.46
CA ASP A 145 -9.75 7.26 -10.67
C ASP A 145 -8.69 8.34 -10.98
N GLU A 146 -8.17 9.00 -9.96
CA GLU A 146 -7.09 9.97 -10.12
C GLU A 146 -5.76 9.29 -10.51
N LEU A 147 -5.43 8.12 -9.96
CA LEU A 147 -4.26 7.34 -10.37
C LEU A 147 -4.38 6.90 -11.84
N VAL A 148 -5.55 6.40 -12.25
CA VAL A 148 -5.83 6.01 -13.65
C VAL A 148 -5.64 7.20 -14.59
N ARG A 149 -6.17 8.36 -14.23
CA ARG A 149 -6.05 9.59 -15.02
C ARG A 149 -4.58 10.00 -15.24
N ARG A 150 -3.73 9.82 -14.23
CA ARG A 150 -2.31 10.23 -14.29
C ARG A 150 -1.40 9.17 -14.89
N LEU A 151 -1.68 7.90 -14.62
CA LEU A 151 -0.82 6.80 -15.05
C LEU A 151 -1.19 6.21 -16.42
N GLY A 152 -2.38 6.51 -16.94
CA GLY A 152 -2.90 6.03 -18.23
C GLY A 152 -3.86 4.86 -18.07
N VAL A 153 -5.06 5.00 -18.65
CA VAL A 153 -6.14 4.01 -18.55
C VAL A 153 -5.81 2.70 -19.28
N ASP A 154 -5.05 2.78 -20.34
CA ASP A 154 -4.66 1.67 -21.23
C ASP A 154 -3.73 0.64 -20.55
N ARG A 155 -3.06 1.02 -19.50
CA ARG A 155 -2.15 0.14 -18.74
C ARG A 155 -2.58 -0.12 -17.29
N CYS A 156 -3.68 0.52 -16.85
CA CYS A 156 -4.24 0.33 -15.53
C CYS A 156 -5.31 -0.76 -15.53
N LYS A 157 -5.23 -1.67 -14.55
CA LYS A 157 -6.26 -2.65 -14.24
C LYS A 157 -6.71 -2.49 -12.79
N VAL A 158 -7.94 -2.86 -12.49
CA VAL A 158 -8.54 -2.71 -11.16
C VAL A 158 -8.91 -4.06 -10.58
N VAL A 159 -8.53 -4.27 -9.33
CA VAL A 159 -8.96 -5.44 -8.55
C VAL A 159 -10.38 -5.22 -8.03
N ALA A 160 -11.25 -6.20 -8.27
CA ALA A 160 -12.58 -6.26 -7.67
C ALA A 160 -12.54 -7.21 -6.46
N TRP A 161 -12.78 -6.70 -5.25
CA TRP A 161 -12.68 -7.52 -4.03
C TRP A 161 -13.88 -8.45 -3.80
N GLY A 162 -14.97 -8.27 -4.55
CA GLY A 162 -16.19 -9.03 -4.37
C GLY A 162 -17.01 -8.63 -3.12
N GLU A 163 -18.10 -9.33 -2.89
CA GLU A 163 -18.98 -9.03 -1.75
C GLU A 163 -18.31 -9.30 -0.40
N GLY A 164 -18.43 -8.33 0.52
CA GLY A 164 -17.99 -8.45 1.90
C GLY A 164 -16.49 -8.31 2.13
N CYS A 165 -15.75 -7.82 1.15
CA CYS A 165 -14.37 -7.38 1.32
C CYS A 165 -14.20 -6.00 0.70
N LYS A 166 -13.54 -5.10 1.42
CA LYS A 166 -13.29 -3.73 0.92
C LYS A 166 -11.85 -3.51 0.45
N ASP A 167 -10.92 -4.31 0.93
CA ASP A 167 -9.49 -4.19 0.71
C ASP A 167 -8.78 -5.56 0.65
N ALA A 168 -7.49 -5.55 0.34
CA ALA A 168 -6.67 -6.75 0.22
C ALA A 168 -6.54 -7.52 1.53
N ASN A 169 -6.39 -6.81 2.65
CA ASN A 169 -6.23 -7.46 3.94
C ASN A 169 -7.54 -8.13 4.41
N GLU A 170 -8.70 -7.51 4.22
CA GLU A 170 -9.99 -8.16 4.48
C GLU A 170 -10.19 -9.40 3.62
N TYR A 171 -9.77 -9.36 2.34
CA TYR A 171 -9.83 -10.51 1.47
C TYR A 171 -8.92 -11.64 1.95
N LEU A 172 -7.68 -11.33 2.36
CA LEU A 172 -6.75 -12.29 2.96
C LEU A 172 -7.37 -12.98 4.19
N LEU A 173 -7.93 -12.18 5.11
CA LEU A 173 -8.53 -12.70 6.35
C LEU A 173 -9.78 -13.55 6.13
N LYS A 174 -10.55 -13.25 5.09
CA LYS A 174 -11.75 -14.00 4.72
C LYS A 174 -11.43 -15.33 4.04
N TYR A 175 -10.36 -15.35 3.27
CA TYR A 175 -9.94 -16.49 2.47
C TYR A 175 -8.56 -17.00 2.88
N ASP A 176 -7.57 -16.87 1.97
CA ASP A 176 -6.19 -17.28 2.18
C ASP A 176 -5.24 -16.56 1.19
N LEU A 177 -3.93 -16.77 1.35
CA LEU A 177 -2.90 -16.18 0.48
C LEU A 177 -3.02 -16.61 -1.00
N PRO A 178 -3.23 -17.91 -1.34
CA PRO A 178 -3.41 -18.32 -2.73
C PRO A 178 -4.62 -17.68 -3.41
N ARG A 179 -5.74 -17.58 -2.70
CA ARG A 179 -6.95 -16.93 -3.23
C ARG A 179 -6.78 -15.42 -3.38
N LEU A 180 -6.10 -14.76 -2.44
CA LEU A 180 -5.76 -13.35 -2.57
C LEU A 180 -4.93 -13.12 -3.84
N ARG A 181 -3.88 -13.91 -4.05
CA ARG A 181 -3.08 -13.84 -5.27
C ARG A 181 -3.93 -14.01 -6.53
N GLN A 182 -4.73 -15.06 -6.58
CA GLN A 182 -5.62 -15.33 -7.72
C GLN A 182 -6.58 -14.16 -7.98
N GLN A 183 -7.17 -13.56 -6.92
CA GLN A 183 -8.08 -12.42 -7.06
C GLN A 183 -7.40 -11.20 -7.66
N VAL A 184 -6.18 -10.91 -7.23
CA VAL A 184 -5.40 -9.79 -7.76
C VAL A 184 -4.95 -10.03 -9.20
N GLU A 185 -4.58 -11.26 -9.55
CA GLU A 185 -4.21 -11.64 -10.93
C GLU A 185 -5.40 -11.59 -11.90
N GLN A 186 -6.65 -11.59 -11.40
CA GLN A 186 -7.89 -11.41 -12.19
C GLN A 186 -8.32 -9.94 -12.35
N ALA A 187 -7.44 -8.98 -12.01
CA ALA A 187 -7.73 -7.56 -12.21
C ALA A 187 -8.15 -7.28 -13.65
N ALA A 188 -9.23 -6.51 -13.80
CA ALA A 188 -9.85 -6.22 -15.08
C ALA A 188 -9.48 -4.82 -15.60
N GLU A 189 -9.47 -4.66 -16.91
CA GLU A 189 -9.36 -3.37 -17.57
C GLU A 189 -10.55 -2.47 -17.19
N ILE A 190 -10.29 -1.18 -17.17
CA ILE A 190 -11.31 -0.17 -16.86
C ILE A 190 -12.08 0.07 -18.17
N PRO A 191 -13.42 -0.10 -18.19
CA PRO A 191 -14.20 0.22 -19.36
C PRO A 191 -13.97 1.68 -19.78
N LEU A 192 -13.64 1.88 -21.05
CA LEU A 192 -13.63 3.20 -21.65
C LEU A 192 -15.09 3.60 -21.87
N GLU A 193 -15.58 4.63 -21.19
CA GLU A 193 -16.87 5.26 -21.47
C GLU A 193 -16.81 6.15 -22.71
#